data_7d2efc7eef6f3df795be5a028069937f
#
_entry.id   7d2efc7eef6f3df795be5a028069937f
#
_cell.length_a   1.000
_cell.length_b   1.000
_cell.length_c   1.000
_cell.angle_alpha   90.00
_cell.angle_beta   90.00
_cell.angle_gamma   90.00
#
_symmetry.space_group_name_H-M   'P 1'
#
loop_
_entity.id
_entity.type
_entity.pdbx_description
1 polymer ?
#
loop_
_entity_poly.entity_id
_entity_poly.type
_entity_poly.pdbx_seq_one_letter_code
_entity_poly.pdbx_strand_id
1 'polypeptide(L)'
;IVKLNRPKALNALNYDMSEKFSYQLNEWENNNNIKRVLLIGEGKHFCAGGDVKSLSLDGKKSSLRKDFFFSEYRLNYQISNFKKPYLSLWNGVVMGGGIGLSLYGNYRVVTDTTKFAMPETAIGFFPDVGGSYFLPRIKNNVGIFLALTGHIIDSSEILNLGLGTHYCPNNEIENFIDQYIMEGNIKEFIIPTENISKKSINHDLINECFEGDITNIFKKLQSKNIDLFNILIKKCPMSLAATSALLNKGKGKDLKQCLEMEFNLSQNMVYRDDFDEGIDAVLISKHHNPNWNPSSIIDIELKDVDKLFELNSNTLKL
;
A
#
# COMPACT_ATOMS: atom_id res chain seq x y z
N ILE A 1 -3.67 7.58 21.73
CA ILE A 1 -3.38 6.34 20.98
C ILE A 1 -4.59 6.00 20.13
N VAL A 2 -4.34 5.67 18.86
CA VAL A 2 -5.30 5.02 17.96
C VAL A 2 -4.92 3.55 17.84
N LYS A 3 -5.86 2.66 18.11
CA LYS A 3 -5.63 1.24 18.01
C LYS A 3 -6.57 0.63 16.96
N LEU A 4 -6.01 0.11 15.86
CA LEU A 4 -6.77 -0.68 14.90
C LEU A 4 -7.16 -1.99 15.57
N ASN A 5 -8.46 -2.24 15.76
CA ASN A 5 -8.95 -3.32 16.62
C ASN A 5 -9.83 -4.32 15.85
N ARG A 6 -9.24 -4.94 14.85
CA ARG A 6 -9.80 -6.09 14.11
C ARG A 6 -8.76 -7.21 13.96
N PRO A 7 -8.15 -7.72 15.06
CA PRO A 7 -7.00 -8.64 14.97
C PRO A 7 -7.30 -9.93 14.21
N LYS A 8 -8.55 -10.42 14.23
CA LYS A 8 -8.99 -11.61 13.46
C LYS A 8 -8.97 -11.38 11.94
N ALA A 9 -9.06 -10.12 11.51
CA ALA A 9 -8.94 -9.70 10.12
C ALA A 9 -7.59 -9.00 9.84
N LEU A 10 -6.56 -9.29 10.64
CA LEU A 10 -5.24 -8.66 10.57
C LEU A 10 -5.33 -7.11 10.54
N ASN A 11 -6.28 -6.56 11.28
CA ASN A 11 -6.59 -5.13 11.37
C ASN A 11 -6.94 -4.46 10.03
N ALA A 12 -7.46 -5.22 9.06
CA ALA A 12 -7.89 -4.68 7.77
C ALA A 12 -8.88 -3.52 7.95
N LEU A 13 -8.61 -2.41 7.24
CA LEU A 13 -9.40 -1.18 7.28
C LEU A 13 -10.73 -1.37 6.56
N ASN A 14 -11.84 -1.07 7.24
CA ASN A 14 -13.15 -1.00 6.62
C ASN A 14 -13.68 0.44 6.58
N TYR A 15 -14.80 0.65 5.88
CA TYR A 15 -15.40 1.97 5.70
C TYR A 15 -15.67 2.69 7.04
N ASP A 16 -16.28 1.99 8.01
CA ASP A 16 -16.61 2.54 9.32
C ASP A 16 -15.35 3.00 10.11
N MET A 17 -14.26 2.23 10.03
CA MET A 17 -12.98 2.61 10.66
C MET A 17 -12.40 3.87 9.98
N SER A 18 -12.44 3.94 8.65
CA SER A 18 -11.94 5.08 7.89
C SER A 18 -12.69 6.37 8.26
N GLU A 19 -14.02 6.33 8.25
CA GLU A 19 -14.85 7.49 8.60
C GLU A 19 -14.65 7.94 10.06
N LYS A 20 -14.66 7.00 11.01
CA LYS A 20 -14.42 7.31 12.43
C LYS A 20 -13.05 7.88 12.66
N PHE A 21 -12.04 7.36 11.97
CA PHE A 21 -10.69 7.85 12.14
C PHE A 21 -10.52 9.24 11.54
N SER A 22 -11.08 9.50 10.35
CA SER A 22 -11.10 10.83 9.73
C SER A 22 -11.79 11.86 10.64
N TYR A 23 -12.97 11.54 11.17
CA TYR A 23 -13.66 12.40 12.11
C TYR A 23 -12.80 12.71 13.34
N GLN A 24 -12.19 11.68 13.94
CA GLN A 24 -11.40 11.84 15.15
C GLN A 24 -10.11 12.65 14.94
N LEU A 25 -9.47 12.52 13.77
CA LEU A 25 -8.29 13.35 13.43
C LEU A 25 -8.67 14.84 13.35
N ASN A 26 -9.83 15.17 12.77
CA ASN A 26 -10.32 16.56 12.74
C ASN A 26 -10.53 17.13 14.15
N GLU A 27 -11.17 16.37 15.04
CA GLU A 27 -11.36 16.76 16.42
C GLU A 27 -10.03 16.98 17.13
N TRP A 28 -9.07 16.09 16.94
CA TRP A 28 -7.77 16.16 17.60
C TRP A 28 -6.88 17.27 17.06
N GLU A 29 -6.97 17.60 15.79
CA GLU A 29 -6.17 18.68 15.21
C GLU A 29 -6.44 20.00 15.90
N ASN A 30 -7.70 20.28 16.25
CA ASN A 30 -8.16 21.52 16.88
C ASN A 30 -8.12 21.48 18.42
N ASN A 31 -7.86 20.33 19.03
CA ASN A 31 -7.84 20.17 20.48
C ASN A 31 -6.43 20.36 21.05
N ASN A 32 -6.18 21.49 21.73
CA ASN A 32 -4.87 21.80 22.30
C ASN A 32 -4.39 20.83 23.39
N ASN A 33 -5.27 20.00 23.97
CA ASN A 33 -4.90 18.97 24.94
C ASN A 33 -4.28 17.75 24.25
N ILE A 34 -4.55 17.53 22.98
CA ILE A 34 -3.93 16.45 22.18
C ILE A 34 -2.64 16.99 21.57
N LYS A 35 -1.52 16.41 21.95
CA LYS A 35 -0.20 16.87 21.52
C LYS A 35 0.35 16.08 20.34
N ARG A 36 -0.04 14.81 20.18
CA ARG A 36 0.46 13.88 19.17
C ARG A 36 -0.48 12.69 18.99
N VAL A 37 -0.30 11.96 17.92
CA VAL A 37 -1.02 10.72 17.62
C VAL A 37 -0.03 9.57 17.54
N LEU A 38 -0.38 8.44 18.15
CA LEU A 38 0.28 7.15 18.01
C LEU A 38 -0.73 6.15 17.42
N LEU A 39 -0.44 5.62 16.23
CA LEU A 39 -1.23 4.58 15.58
C LEU A 39 -0.56 3.22 15.72
N ILE A 40 -1.29 2.25 16.25
CA ILE A 40 -0.85 0.87 16.45
C ILE A 40 -1.92 -0.14 15.98
N GLY A 41 -1.52 -1.35 15.68
CA GLY A 41 -2.43 -2.48 15.48
C GLY A 41 -2.62 -3.30 16.75
N GLU A 42 -3.84 -3.77 17.01
CA GLU A 42 -4.09 -4.75 18.08
C GLU A 42 -3.52 -6.11 17.69
N GLY A 43 -2.82 -6.76 18.62
CA GLY A 43 -2.20 -8.07 18.43
C GLY A 43 -0.89 -8.03 17.65
N LYS A 44 -0.67 -9.01 16.76
CA LYS A 44 0.63 -9.26 16.13
C LYS A 44 0.92 -8.43 14.89
N HIS A 45 -0.09 -7.79 14.29
CA HIS A 45 0.02 -7.14 12.98
C HIS A 45 -0.50 -5.72 13.03
N PHE A 46 0.14 -4.84 12.29
CA PHE A 46 -0.31 -3.45 12.17
C PHE A 46 -1.60 -3.38 11.35
N CYS A 47 -1.54 -3.64 10.05
CA CYS A 47 -2.70 -3.64 9.16
C CYS A 47 -2.37 -4.34 7.84
N ALA A 48 -3.21 -5.29 7.42
CA ALA A 48 -3.00 -6.06 6.19
C ALA A 48 -3.67 -5.44 4.95
N GLY A 49 -4.16 -4.20 5.03
CA GLY A 49 -4.78 -3.50 3.91
C GLY A 49 -6.24 -3.15 4.11
N GLY A 50 -6.93 -2.77 3.03
CA GLY A 50 -8.37 -2.57 3.01
C GLY A 50 -9.15 -3.89 3.13
N ASP A 51 -10.36 -3.85 3.69
CA ASP A 51 -11.26 -5.01 3.78
C ASP A 51 -11.94 -5.29 2.43
N VAL A 52 -11.12 -5.52 1.39
CA VAL A 52 -11.59 -5.78 0.02
C VAL A 52 -12.45 -7.04 -0.09
N LYS A 53 -12.28 -7.98 0.86
CA LYS A 53 -13.17 -9.16 0.94
C LYS A 53 -14.61 -8.75 1.19
N SER A 54 -14.86 -7.82 2.11
CA SER A 54 -16.21 -7.30 2.37
C SER A 54 -16.75 -6.54 1.15
N LEU A 55 -15.90 -5.80 0.41
CA LEU A 55 -16.29 -5.10 -0.81
C LEU A 55 -16.74 -6.06 -1.91
N SER A 56 -16.04 -7.18 -2.10
CA SER A 56 -16.40 -8.20 -3.08
C SER A 56 -17.73 -8.88 -2.72
N LEU A 57 -17.87 -9.28 -1.45
CA LEU A 57 -19.08 -9.96 -0.96
C LEU A 57 -20.34 -9.09 -0.99
N ASP A 58 -20.20 -7.78 -0.81
CA ASP A 58 -21.32 -6.81 -0.90
C ASP A 58 -21.80 -6.61 -2.34
N GLY A 59 -20.96 -6.92 -3.32
CA GLY A 59 -21.28 -6.96 -4.73
C GLY A 59 -21.23 -5.61 -5.45
N LYS A 60 -21.36 -5.68 -6.80
CA LYS A 60 -21.15 -4.52 -7.68
C LYS A 60 -22.27 -3.48 -7.64
N LYS A 61 -23.45 -3.83 -7.12
CA LYS A 61 -24.62 -2.91 -7.07
C LYS A 61 -24.62 -2.00 -5.86
N SER A 62 -23.80 -2.31 -4.86
CA SER A 62 -23.67 -1.49 -3.66
C SER A 62 -22.79 -0.26 -3.91
N SER A 63 -23.04 0.82 -3.16
CA SER A 63 -22.16 1.98 -3.13
C SER A 63 -20.88 1.75 -2.35
N LEU A 64 -20.79 0.66 -1.56
CA LEU A 64 -19.70 0.44 -0.60
C LEU A 64 -18.32 0.47 -1.25
N ARG A 65 -18.16 -0.09 -2.48
CA ARG A 65 -16.88 -0.05 -3.21
C ARG A 65 -16.42 1.40 -3.44
N LYS A 66 -17.31 2.24 -3.91
CA LYS A 66 -17.04 3.67 -4.12
C LYS A 66 -16.77 4.39 -2.80
N ASP A 67 -17.67 4.23 -1.83
CA ASP A 67 -17.65 4.98 -0.58
C ASP A 67 -16.40 4.63 0.25
N PHE A 68 -15.98 3.36 0.24
CA PHE A 68 -14.77 2.92 0.91
C PHE A 68 -13.51 3.62 0.36
N PHE A 69 -13.24 3.53 -0.95
CA PHE A 69 -12.04 4.16 -1.54
C PHE A 69 -12.10 5.70 -1.44
N PHE A 70 -13.31 6.28 -1.54
CA PHE A 70 -13.48 7.72 -1.34
C PHE A 70 -13.08 8.16 0.09
N SER A 71 -13.54 7.42 1.09
CA SER A 71 -13.20 7.67 2.49
C SER A 71 -11.73 7.42 2.79
N GLU A 72 -11.18 6.29 2.31
CA GLU A 72 -9.79 5.91 2.53
C GLU A 72 -8.81 6.93 1.97
N TYR A 73 -8.98 7.35 0.70
CA TYR A 73 -8.03 8.29 0.08
C TYR A 73 -8.14 9.71 0.66
N ARG A 74 -9.33 10.13 1.08
CA ARG A 74 -9.48 11.36 1.86
C ARG A 74 -8.74 11.28 3.19
N LEU A 75 -8.85 10.17 3.90
CA LEU A 75 -8.13 9.93 5.13
C LEU A 75 -6.61 9.93 4.91
N ASN A 76 -6.11 9.30 3.84
CA ASN A 76 -4.68 9.32 3.51
C ASN A 76 -4.18 10.75 3.28
N TYR A 77 -4.92 11.57 2.54
CA TYR A 77 -4.59 12.97 2.32
C TYR A 77 -4.69 13.80 3.62
N GLN A 78 -5.69 13.56 4.44
CA GLN A 78 -5.84 14.18 5.75
C GLN A 78 -4.64 13.89 6.65
N ILE A 79 -4.18 12.64 6.72
CA ILE A 79 -2.99 12.24 7.49
C ILE A 79 -1.75 12.99 6.99
N SER A 80 -1.59 13.15 5.68
CA SER A 80 -0.44 13.87 5.10
C SER A 80 -0.40 15.35 5.45
N ASN A 81 -1.54 15.95 5.76
CA ASN A 81 -1.69 17.36 6.14
C ASN A 81 -1.91 17.57 7.64
N PHE A 82 -1.90 16.51 8.45
CA PHE A 82 -2.16 16.59 9.87
C PHE A 82 -1.04 17.34 10.60
N LYS A 83 -1.41 18.41 11.34
CA LYS A 83 -0.45 19.39 11.87
C LYS A 83 0.29 18.96 13.12
N LYS A 84 -0.15 17.87 13.77
CA LYS A 84 0.49 17.38 14.99
C LYS A 84 1.35 16.16 14.69
N PRO A 85 2.37 15.86 15.50
CA PRO A 85 3.19 14.67 15.33
C PRO A 85 2.33 13.41 15.22
N TYR A 86 2.51 12.68 14.13
CA TYR A 86 1.80 11.44 13.82
C TYR A 86 2.81 10.31 13.64
N LEU A 87 2.75 9.33 14.52
CA LEU A 87 3.64 8.18 14.54
C LEU A 87 2.82 6.91 14.32
N SER A 88 3.35 6.01 13.49
CA SER A 88 2.82 4.67 13.29
C SER A 88 3.87 3.63 13.68
N LEU A 89 3.47 2.69 14.54
CA LEU A 89 4.31 1.56 14.94
C LEU A 89 3.98 0.35 14.06
N TRP A 90 4.89 0.01 13.18
CA TRP A 90 4.75 -1.06 12.18
C TRP A 90 5.19 -2.41 12.76
N ASN A 91 4.33 -3.03 13.54
CA ASN A 91 4.58 -4.38 14.05
C ASN A 91 3.95 -5.43 13.12
N GLY A 92 4.71 -6.44 12.70
CA GLY A 92 4.21 -7.49 11.80
C GLY A 92 3.84 -6.98 10.40
N VAL A 93 2.68 -7.36 9.90
CA VAL A 93 2.23 -7.05 8.52
C VAL A 93 1.77 -5.60 8.38
N VAL A 94 2.27 -4.94 7.32
CA VAL A 94 1.92 -3.59 6.86
C VAL A 94 1.72 -3.63 5.35
N MET A 95 0.49 -3.62 4.86
CA MET A 95 0.17 -3.79 3.44
C MET A 95 -0.98 -2.89 3.00
N GLY A 96 -1.03 -2.52 1.73
CA GLY A 96 -2.14 -1.79 1.11
C GLY A 96 -2.65 -0.60 1.95
N GLY A 97 -3.93 -0.60 2.31
CA GLY A 97 -4.53 0.46 3.14
C GLY A 97 -3.79 0.73 4.46
N GLY A 98 -3.09 -0.27 5.05
CA GLY A 98 -2.23 -0.06 6.22
C GLY A 98 -1.06 0.88 5.93
N ILE A 99 -0.53 0.85 4.71
CA ILE A 99 0.49 1.80 4.24
C ILE A 99 -0.14 3.19 4.12
N GLY A 100 -1.32 3.31 3.53
CA GLY A 100 -2.05 4.58 3.41
C GLY A 100 -2.32 5.26 4.75
N LEU A 101 -2.63 4.49 5.80
CA LEU A 101 -2.85 5.01 7.14
C LEU A 101 -1.58 5.52 7.84
N SER A 102 -0.39 5.22 7.32
CA SER A 102 0.84 5.39 8.09
C SER A 102 1.99 6.07 7.35
N LEU A 103 2.10 5.88 6.04
CA LEU A 103 3.27 6.32 5.26
C LEU A 103 3.45 7.85 5.28
N TYR A 104 2.35 8.58 5.30
CA TYR A 104 2.35 10.05 5.21
C TYR A 104 2.47 10.75 6.57
N GLY A 105 2.47 10.02 7.67
CA GLY A 105 2.78 10.55 8.99
C GLY A 105 4.25 10.91 9.16
N ASN A 106 4.57 11.61 10.26
CA ASN A 106 5.94 12.06 10.52
C ASN A 106 6.90 10.89 10.78
N TYR A 107 6.43 9.83 11.48
CA TYR A 107 7.28 8.76 11.95
C TYR A 107 6.67 7.39 11.66
N ARG A 108 7.49 6.50 11.08
CA ARG A 108 7.17 5.09 10.82
C ARG A 108 8.23 4.26 11.52
N VAL A 109 7.84 3.67 12.63
CA VAL A 109 8.73 2.86 13.45
C VAL A 109 8.56 1.40 13.05
N VAL A 110 9.59 0.80 12.48
CA VAL A 110 9.62 -0.63 12.12
C VAL A 110 10.14 -1.46 13.28
N THR A 111 9.77 -2.74 13.32
CA THR A 111 10.21 -3.69 14.34
C THR A 111 10.85 -4.93 13.70
N ASP A 112 11.40 -5.85 14.49
CA ASP A 112 12.00 -7.09 13.97
C ASP A 112 11.06 -7.90 13.08
N THR A 113 9.75 -7.80 13.31
CA THR A 113 8.74 -8.59 12.62
C THR A 113 8.08 -7.88 11.46
N THR A 114 8.42 -6.62 11.19
CA THR A 114 7.76 -5.83 10.14
C THR A 114 7.93 -6.47 8.76
N LYS A 115 6.80 -6.60 8.06
CA LYS A 115 6.71 -7.10 6.69
C LYS A 115 5.87 -6.13 5.88
N PHE A 116 6.47 -5.52 4.87
CA PHE A 116 5.84 -4.56 3.97
C PHE A 116 5.62 -5.16 2.60
N ALA A 117 4.45 -4.96 2.01
CA ALA A 117 4.17 -5.27 0.61
C ALA A 117 2.99 -4.48 0.05
N MET A 118 2.96 -4.35 -1.29
CA MET A 118 1.81 -3.89 -2.07
C MET A 118 1.35 -5.04 -2.98
N PRO A 119 0.50 -5.97 -2.50
CA PRO A 119 0.19 -7.22 -3.22
C PRO A 119 -1.00 -7.12 -4.17
N GLU A 120 -1.51 -5.92 -4.46
CA GLU A 120 -2.79 -5.65 -5.12
C GLU A 120 -2.92 -6.29 -6.50
N THR A 121 -1.81 -6.43 -7.24
CA THR A 121 -1.80 -7.09 -8.57
C THR A 121 -2.20 -8.57 -8.53
N ALA A 122 -2.14 -9.18 -7.35
CA ALA A 122 -2.58 -10.57 -7.15
C ALA A 122 -4.09 -10.72 -6.96
N ILE A 123 -4.82 -9.61 -6.77
CA ILE A 123 -6.25 -9.60 -6.52
C ILE A 123 -7.04 -8.76 -7.54
N GLY A 124 -6.49 -8.56 -8.74
CA GLY A 124 -7.18 -7.81 -9.79
C GLY A 124 -7.25 -6.30 -9.53
N PHE A 125 -6.36 -5.76 -8.69
CA PHE A 125 -6.28 -4.35 -8.34
C PHE A 125 -4.89 -3.78 -8.64
N PHE A 126 -4.57 -2.61 -8.14
CA PHE A 126 -3.28 -1.92 -8.31
C PHE A 126 -2.80 -1.36 -6.97
N PRO A 127 -1.49 -1.15 -6.74
CA PRO A 127 -0.97 -0.44 -5.59
C PRO A 127 -1.49 0.99 -5.53
N ASP A 128 -2.43 1.22 -4.64
CA ASP A 128 -3.15 2.47 -4.41
C ASP A 128 -2.63 3.23 -3.19
N VAL A 129 -3.48 3.98 -2.51
CA VAL A 129 -3.20 4.77 -1.29
C VAL A 129 -1.99 5.69 -1.42
N GLY A 130 -1.81 6.28 -2.60
CA GLY A 130 -0.64 7.07 -2.96
C GLY A 130 0.53 6.24 -3.49
N GLY A 131 0.31 5.00 -3.90
CA GLY A 131 1.31 4.14 -4.54
C GLY A 131 1.95 4.80 -5.75
N SER A 132 1.16 5.52 -6.56
CA SER A 132 1.66 6.29 -7.70
C SER A 132 2.52 7.50 -7.30
N TYR A 133 2.43 7.94 -6.05
CA TYR A 133 3.28 8.98 -5.50
C TYR A 133 4.59 8.42 -4.95
N PHE A 134 4.56 7.45 -4.02
CA PHE A 134 5.78 7.04 -3.30
C PHE A 134 6.61 5.98 -4.05
N LEU A 135 5.98 5.02 -4.75
CA LEU A 135 6.72 3.94 -5.42
C LEU A 135 7.67 4.44 -6.52
N PRO A 136 7.27 5.37 -7.44
CA PRO A 136 8.20 5.89 -8.45
C PRO A 136 9.38 6.68 -7.88
N ARG A 137 9.31 7.09 -6.61
CA ARG A 137 10.37 7.85 -5.91
C ARG A 137 11.39 6.95 -5.23
N ILE A 138 11.12 5.65 -5.12
CA ILE A 138 12.09 4.66 -4.66
C ILE A 138 13.13 4.44 -5.76
N LYS A 139 14.40 4.56 -5.40
CA LYS A 139 15.53 4.46 -6.34
C LYS A 139 15.65 3.06 -6.98
N ASN A 140 16.39 3.00 -8.09
CA ASN A 140 16.82 1.76 -8.74
C ASN A 140 15.66 0.84 -9.17
N ASN A 141 14.56 1.42 -9.63
CA ASN A 141 13.36 0.69 -10.07
C ASN A 141 12.75 -0.27 -9.03
N VAL A 142 13.20 -0.19 -7.76
CA VAL A 142 12.67 -1.04 -6.68
C VAL A 142 11.19 -0.79 -6.46
N GLY A 143 10.73 0.46 -6.57
CA GLY A 143 9.31 0.76 -6.41
C GLY A 143 8.42 0.07 -7.45
N ILE A 144 8.84 0.05 -8.73
CA ILE A 144 8.08 -0.66 -9.77
C ILE A 144 8.14 -2.18 -9.57
N PHE A 145 9.28 -2.72 -9.12
CA PHE A 145 9.41 -4.11 -8.72
C PHE A 145 8.42 -4.47 -7.61
N LEU A 146 8.37 -3.70 -6.52
CA LEU A 146 7.44 -3.94 -5.40
C LEU A 146 5.99 -3.85 -5.86
N ALA A 147 5.66 -2.86 -6.71
CA ALA A 147 4.32 -2.65 -7.23
C ALA A 147 3.80 -3.81 -8.09
N LEU A 148 4.64 -4.32 -8.99
CA LEU A 148 4.23 -5.35 -9.94
C LEU A 148 4.24 -6.75 -9.32
N THR A 149 5.23 -7.04 -8.49
CA THR A 149 5.40 -8.40 -7.92
C THR A 149 4.62 -8.61 -6.63
N GLY A 150 4.35 -7.56 -5.86
CA GLY A 150 3.86 -7.67 -4.49
C GLY A 150 4.89 -8.30 -3.55
N HIS A 151 6.19 -8.15 -3.85
CA HIS A 151 7.26 -8.75 -3.06
C HIS A 151 7.26 -8.21 -1.63
N ILE A 152 7.41 -9.11 -0.66
CA ILE A 152 7.46 -8.76 0.76
C ILE A 152 8.90 -8.38 1.11
N ILE A 153 9.09 -7.18 1.65
CA ILE A 153 10.37 -6.73 2.20
C ILE A 153 10.32 -6.68 3.73
N ASP A 154 11.48 -6.89 4.34
CA ASP A 154 11.66 -6.87 5.79
C ASP A 154 12.09 -5.50 6.31
N SER A 155 12.25 -5.38 7.64
CA SER A 155 12.62 -4.16 8.33
C SER A 155 13.91 -3.53 7.82
N SER A 156 14.89 -4.35 7.48
CA SER A 156 16.18 -3.92 6.94
C SER A 156 16.00 -3.20 5.60
N GLU A 157 15.29 -3.82 4.67
CA GLU A 157 15.05 -3.24 3.35
C GLU A 157 14.10 -2.03 3.43
N ILE A 158 13.08 -2.08 4.31
CA ILE A 158 12.17 -0.95 4.56
C ILE A 158 12.95 0.31 4.98
N LEU A 159 13.92 0.16 5.87
CA LEU A 159 14.78 1.26 6.32
C LEU A 159 15.75 1.72 5.24
N ASN A 160 16.38 0.80 4.52
CA ASN A 160 17.28 1.10 3.40
C ASN A 160 16.59 1.90 2.29
N LEU A 161 15.31 1.62 2.05
CA LEU A 161 14.50 2.33 1.05
C LEU A 161 13.90 3.65 1.58
N GLY A 162 14.08 3.98 2.86
CA GLY A 162 13.53 5.19 3.49
C GLY A 162 12.01 5.13 3.71
N LEU A 163 11.40 3.95 3.59
CA LEU A 163 9.99 3.75 3.88
C LEU A 163 9.71 3.77 5.39
N GLY A 164 10.58 3.17 6.19
CA GLY A 164 10.64 3.32 7.64
C GLY A 164 11.56 4.48 8.05
N THR A 165 11.27 5.12 9.17
CA THR A 165 12.07 6.25 9.70
C THR A 165 12.89 5.88 10.93
N HIS A 166 12.43 4.91 11.70
CA HIS A 166 13.03 4.48 12.98
C HIS A 166 12.85 2.98 13.13
N TYR A 167 13.64 2.40 14.02
CA TYR A 167 13.52 0.99 14.37
C TYR A 167 13.37 0.85 15.89
N CYS A 168 12.50 -0.08 16.29
CA CYS A 168 12.31 -0.46 17.69
C CYS A 168 12.37 -2.00 17.80
N PRO A 169 13.29 -2.57 18.57
CA PRO A 169 13.30 -4.01 18.86
C PRO A 169 12.00 -4.45 19.50
N ASN A 170 11.55 -5.66 19.21
CA ASN A 170 10.27 -6.16 19.73
C ASN A 170 10.18 -6.17 21.27
N ASN A 171 11.28 -6.41 21.96
CA ASN A 171 11.36 -6.38 23.42
C ASN A 171 11.30 -4.97 24.02
N GLU A 172 11.43 -3.92 23.19
CA GLU A 172 11.41 -2.52 23.63
C GLU A 172 10.08 -1.81 23.27
N ILE A 173 9.13 -2.49 22.62
CA ILE A 173 7.92 -1.86 22.11
C ILE A 173 7.10 -1.19 23.22
N GLU A 174 6.91 -1.83 24.37
CA GLU A 174 6.15 -1.29 25.49
C GLU A 174 6.84 -0.04 26.07
N ASN A 175 8.13 -0.13 26.33
CA ASN A 175 8.93 1.00 26.77
C ASN A 175 8.91 2.17 25.77
N PHE A 176 9.03 1.88 24.48
CA PHE A 176 8.92 2.87 23.42
C PHE A 176 7.58 3.60 23.43
N ILE A 177 6.48 2.84 23.53
CA ILE A 177 5.12 3.41 23.58
C ILE A 177 4.99 4.36 24.77
N ASP A 178 5.40 3.94 25.96
CA ASP A 178 5.32 4.71 27.19
C ASP A 178 6.15 6.00 27.09
N GLN A 179 7.38 5.93 26.63
CA GLN A 179 8.24 7.10 26.42
C GLN A 179 7.65 8.07 25.39
N TYR A 180 7.14 7.56 24.27
CA TYR A 180 6.52 8.42 23.27
C TYR A 180 5.28 9.13 23.80
N ILE A 181 4.47 8.45 24.62
CA ILE A 181 3.28 9.04 25.24
C ILE A 181 3.69 10.14 26.22
N MET A 182 4.64 9.88 27.09
CA MET A 182 5.04 10.79 28.15
C MET A 182 5.84 11.99 27.62
N GLU A 183 6.85 11.74 26.81
CA GLU A 183 7.85 12.75 26.43
C GLU A 183 7.73 13.20 24.98
N GLY A 184 7.17 12.35 24.08
CA GLY A 184 7.13 12.60 22.64
C GLY A 184 8.51 12.45 21.97
N ASN A 185 9.48 11.93 22.68
CA ASN A 185 10.83 11.73 22.17
C ASN A 185 10.94 10.36 21.48
N ILE A 186 11.59 10.32 20.31
CA ILE A 186 11.88 9.10 19.56
C ILE A 186 13.36 8.99 19.18
N LYS A 187 14.19 9.97 19.61
CA LYS A 187 15.59 10.07 19.15
C LYS A 187 16.46 8.88 19.56
N GLU A 188 16.13 8.21 20.65
CA GLU A 188 16.88 7.06 21.17
C GLU A 188 16.64 5.77 20.37
N PHE A 189 15.59 5.75 19.54
CA PHE A 189 15.22 4.61 18.71
C PHE A 189 15.72 4.74 17.26
N ILE A 190 16.70 5.61 17.01
CA ILE A 190 17.39 5.68 15.71
C ILE A 190 18.45 4.60 15.69
N ILE A 191 18.26 3.54 14.92
CA ILE A 191 19.36 2.63 14.64
C ILE A 191 20.29 3.27 13.62
N PRO A 192 21.59 3.28 13.90
CA PRO A 192 22.59 3.50 12.86
C PRO A 192 22.40 2.46 11.76
N THR A 193 22.27 2.93 10.53
CA THR A 193 22.11 2.09 9.33
C THR A 193 23.22 1.06 9.15
N GLU A 194 24.32 1.23 9.83
CA GLU A 194 25.50 0.34 9.86
C GLU A 194 25.22 -1.07 10.40
N ASN A 195 24.19 -1.24 11.23
CA ASN A 195 23.77 -2.54 11.79
C ASN A 195 22.70 -3.26 10.96
N ILE A 196 22.21 -2.64 9.87
CA ILE A 196 21.20 -3.22 9.00
C ILE A 196 21.91 -3.99 7.89
N SER A 197 22.42 -5.15 8.22
CA SER A 197 23.15 -5.99 7.26
C SER A 197 22.23 -7.08 6.71
N LYS A 198 21.61 -6.84 5.58
CA LYS A 198 21.40 -7.74 4.45
C LYS A 198 20.42 -7.09 3.48
N LYS A 199 20.89 -6.76 2.29
CA LYS A 199 20.00 -6.50 1.18
C LYS A 199 19.17 -7.75 0.96
N SER A 200 17.86 -7.69 1.22
CA SER A 200 16.96 -8.83 1.05
C SER A 200 16.57 -9.02 -0.42
N ILE A 201 16.89 -8.04 -1.28
CA ILE A 201 16.61 -8.05 -2.73
C ILE A 201 17.87 -7.74 -3.54
N ASN A 202 17.93 -8.25 -4.76
CA ASN A 202 19.01 -7.98 -5.69
C ASN A 202 18.75 -6.66 -6.45
N HIS A 203 19.25 -5.54 -5.91
CA HIS A 203 19.04 -4.21 -6.45
C HIS A 203 19.56 -4.04 -7.90
N ASP A 204 20.68 -4.66 -8.26
CA ASP A 204 21.27 -4.53 -9.59
C ASP A 204 20.39 -5.23 -10.64
N LEU A 205 19.96 -6.45 -10.36
CA LEU A 205 19.03 -7.20 -11.22
C LEU A 205 17.69 -6.46 -11.37
N ILE A 206 17.15 -5.94 -10.25
CA ILE A 206 15.90 -5.20 -10.26
C ILE A 206 16.03 -3.93 -11.11
N ASN A 207 17.09 -3.15 -10.91
CA ASN A 207 17.32 -1.94 -11.67
C ASN A 207 17.42 -2.21 -13.17
N GLU A 208 18.07 -3.30 -13.54
CA GLU A 208 18.21 -3.71 -14.95
C GLU A 208 16.87 -4.21 -15.55
N CYS A 209 16.15 -5.07 -14.83
CA CYS A 209 14.98 -5.77 -15.38
C CYS A 209 13.69 -4.92 -15.31
N PHE A 210 13.52 -4.06 -14.30
CA PHE A 210 12.29 -3.29 -14.09
C PHE A 210 12.35 -1.87 -14.66
N GLU A 211 13.21 -1.66 -15.65
CA GLU A 211 13.29 -0.42 -16.41
C GLU A 211 12.40 -0.46 -17.67
N GLY A 212 11.65 0.60 -17.90
CA GLY A 212 10.81 0.76 -19.09
C GLY A 212 9.34 0.43 -18.85
N ASP A 213 8.65 0.06 -19.93
CA ASP A 213 7.26 -0.38 -19.88
C ASP A 213 7.13 -1.85 -19.49
N ILE A 214 5.89 -2.28 -19.23
CA ILE A 214 5.60 -3.64 -18.80
C ILE A 214 6.06 -4.70 -19.83
N THR A 215 5.99 -4.41 -21.13
CA THR A 215 6.43 -5.31 -22.18
C THR A 215 7.93 -5.52 -22.14
N ASN A 216 8.70 -4.46 -21.93
CA ASN A 216 10.16 -4.51 -21.78
C ASN A 216 10.56 -5.29 -20.53
N ILE A 217 9.85 -5.07 -19.40
CA ILE A 217 10.05 -5.80 -18.15
C ILE A 217 9.88 -7.30 -18.39
N PHE A 218 8.79 -7.72 -19.02
CA PHE A 218 8.54 -9.13 -19.33
C PHE A 218 9.64 -9.76 -20.20
N LYS A 219 10.07 -9.06 -21.27
CA LYS A 219 11.16 -9.52 -22.15
C LYS A 219 12.48 -9.68 -21.39
N LYS A 220 12.86 -8.71 -20.56
CA LYS A 220 14.08 -8.75 -19.76
C LYS A 220 14.04 -9.89 -18.75
N LEU A 221 12.92 -10.07 -18.04
CA LEU A 221 12.77 -11.14 -17.05
C LEU A 221 12.77 -12.52 -17.67
N GLN A 222 12.12 -12.72 -18.81
CA GLN A 222 12.11 -14.00 -19.51
C GLN A 222 13.53 -14.48 -19.85
N SER A 223 14.45 -13.57 -20.16
CA SER A 223 15.84 -13.89 -20.50
C SER A 223 16.80 -13.93 -19.32
N LYS A 224 16.53 -13.15 -18.24
CA LYS A 224 17.50 -12.91 -17.15
C LYS A 224 17.09 -13.51 -15.81
N ASN A 225 15.79 -13.66 -15.55
CA ASN A 225 15.29 -14.19 -14.27
C ASN A 225 13.92 -14.84 -14.44
N ILE A 226 13.93 -16.12 -14.74
CA ILE A 226 12.70 -16.90 -14.98
C ILE A 226 11.80 -16.98 -13.73
N ASP A 227 12.35 -16.92 -12.51
CA ASP A 227 11.56 -16.98 -11.29
C ASP A 227 10.72 -15.72 -11.11
N LEU A 228 11.29 -14.53 -11.32
CA LEU A 228 10.53 -13.27 -11.31
C LEU A 228 9.53 -13.21 -12.48
N PHE A 229 9.89 -13.71 -13.65
CA PHE A 229 8.96 -13.86 -14.77
C PHE A 229 7.75 -14.72 -14.36
N ASN A 230 8.00 -15.89 -13.75
CA ASN A 230 6.96 -16.80 -13.28
C ASN A 230 6.09 -16.20 -12.15
N ILE A 231 6.61 -15.26 -11.37
CA ILE A 231 5.81 -14.49 -10.41
C ILE A 231 4.85 -13.56 -11.15
N LEU A 232 5.33 -12.81 -12.15
CA LEU A 232 4.51 -11.84 -12.86
C LEU A 232 3.40 -12.48 -13.71
N ILE A 233 3.65 -13.58 -14.38
CA ILE A 233 2.63 -14.25 -15.22
C ILE A 233 1.44 -14.79 -14.41
N LYS A 234 1.57 -14.94 -13.09
CA LYS A 234 0.48 -15.33 -12.19
C LYS A 234 -0.37 -14.14 -11.72
N LYS A 235 0.11 -12.91 -11.90
CA LYS A 235 -0.63 -11.71 -11.52
C LYS A 235 -1.70 -11.37 -12.55
N CYS A 236 -2.67 -10.58 -12.17
CA CYS A 236 -3.69 -10.08 -13.09
C CYS A 236 -3.05 -9.24 -14.20
N PRO A 237 -3.14 -9.64 -15.48
CA PRO A 237 -2.49 -8.92 -16.56
C PRO A 237 -2.94 -7.47 -16.68
N MET A 238 -4.25 -7.20 -16.55
CA MET A 238 -4.77 -5.83 -16.57
C MET A 238 -4.25 -5.01 -15.38
N SER A 239 -4.12 -5.61 -14.19
CA SER A 239 -3.52 -4.95 -13.03
C SER A 239 -2.07 -4.58 -13.24
N LEU A 240 -1.28 -5.46 -13.87
CA LEU A 240 0.12 -5.17 -14.21
C LEU A 240 0.23 -4.00 -15.19
N ALA A 241 -0.58 -4.00 -16.24
CA ALA A 241 -0.58 -2.94 -17.25
C ALA A 241 -1.04 -1.60 -16.65
N ALA A 242 -2.14 -1.61 -15.89
CA ALA A 242 -2.65 -0.42 -15.19
C ALA A 242 -1.65 0.12 -14.17
N THR A 243 -0.99 -0.75 -13.40
CA THR A 243 0.03 -0.36 -12.42
C THR A 243 1.23 0.30 -13.10
N SER A 244 1.75 -0.29 -14.19
CA SER A 244 2.86 0.29 -14.95
C SER A 244 2.51 1.68 -15.49
N ALA A 245 1.31 1.84 -16.07
CA ALA A 245 0.82 3.12 -16.56
C ALA A 245 0.62 4.14 -15.41
N LEU A 246 0.03 3.70 -14.30
CA LEU A 246 -0.22 4.51 -13.11
C LEU A 246 1.07 5.11 -12.54
N LEU A 247 2.10 4.27 -12.34
CA LEU A 247 3.38 4.73 -11.81
C LEU A 247 4.06 5.73 -12.74
N ASN A 248 3.96 5.53 -14.06
CA ASN A 248 4.47 6.49 -15.02
C ASN A 248 3.69 7.82 -15.00
N LYS A 249 2.36 7.76 -14.93
CA LYS A 249 1.50 8.96 -14.86
C LYS A 249 1.68 9.72 -13.53
N GLY A 250 2.08 9.03 -12.45
CA GLY A 250 2.34 9.61 -11.12
C GLY A 250 3.67 10.35 -11.01
N LYS A 251 4.63 10.13 -11.94
CA LYS A 251 5.88 10.87 -11.96
C LYS A 251 5.62 12.38 -12.13
N GLY A 252 6.19 13.18 -11.23
CA GLY A 252 6.03 14.65 -11.26
C GLY A 252 4.72 15.18 -10.67
N LYS A 253 3.78 14.32 -10.25
CA LYS A 253 2.55 14.71 -9.54
C LYS A 253 2.78 14.79 -8.04
N ASP A 254 2.05 15.67 -7.36
CA ASP A 254 1.98 15.68 -5.90
C ASP A 254 1.07 14.56 -5.37
N LEU A 255 1.03 14.38 -4.05
CA LEU A 255 0.23 13.33 -3.42
C LEU A 255 -1.27 13.51 -3.71
N LYS A 256 -1.78 14.75 -3.66
CA LYS A 256 -3.18 15.06 -3.95
C LYS A 256 -3.56 14.58 -5.35
N GLN A 257 -2.80 15.00 -6.36
CA GLN A 257 -3.01 14.62 -7.76
C GLN A 257 -2.91 13.10 -7.99
N CYS A 258 -2.01 12.45 -7.27
CA CYS A 258 -1.88 10.99 -7.31
C CYS A 258 -3.11 10.30 -6.72
N LEU A 259 -3.58 10.69 -5.54
CA LEU A 259 -4.76 10.11 -4.91
C LEU A 259 -6.05 10.36 -5.73
N GLU A 260 -6.20 11.56 -6.33
CA GLU A 260 -7.33 11.87 -7.21
C GLU A 260 -7.32 10.98 -8.48
N MET A 261 -6.14 10.76 -9.07
CA MET A 261 -5.96 9.86 -10.21
C MET A 261 -6.21 8.38 -9.82
N GLU A 262 -5.69 7.95 -8.68
CA GLU A 262 -5.90 6.60 -8.14
C GLU A 262 -7.38 6.35 -7.83
N PHE A 263 -8.08 7.34 -7.29
CA PHE A 263 -9.52 7.20 -7.05
C PHE A 263 -10.28 6.96 -8.36
N ASN A 264 -9.97 7.72 -9.43
CA ASN A 264 -10.60 7.51 -10.71
C ASN A 264 -10.31 6.10 -11.28
N LEU A 265 -9.05 5.66 -11.21
CA LEU A 265 -8.65 4.31 -11.61
C LEU A 265 -9.35 3.24 -10.76
N SER A 266 -9.48 3.44 -9.44
CA SER A 266 -10.14 2.48 -8.55
C SER A 266 -11.60 2.25 -8.95
N GLN A 267 -12.31 3.32 -9.34
CA GLN A 267 -13.73 3.23 -9.78
C GLN A 267 -13.89 2.47 -11.10
N ASN A 268 -12.84 2.33 -11.89
CA ASN A 268 -12.86 1.51 -13.10
C ASN A 268 -12.35 0.08 -12.85
N MET A 269 -11.43 -0.11 -11.89
CA MET A 269 -10.86 -1.44 -11.59
C MET A 269 -11.76 -2.29 -10.70
N VAL A 270 -12.39 -1.73 -9.66
CA VAL A 270 -13.16 -2.50 -8.66
C VAL A 270 -14.46 -3.12 -9.23
N TYR A 271 -14.91 -2.67 -10.38
CA TYR A 271 -16.09 -3.24 -11.05
C TYR A 271 -15.74 -4.25 -12.15
N ARG A 272 -14.45 -4.49 -12.42
CA ARG A 272 -14.01 -5.59 -13.28
C ARG A 272 -14.25 -6.94 -12.60
N ASP A 273 -14.49 -7.98 -13.40
CA ASP A 273 -14.63 -9.34 -12.88
C ASP A 273 -13.33 -9.85 -12.27
N ASP A 274 -12.18 -9.41 -12.80
CA ASP A 274 -10.85 -9.74 -12.26
C ASP A 274 -10.70 -9.37 -10.77
N PHE A 275 -11.33 -8.27 -10.31
CA PHE A 275 -11.29 -7.88 -8.89
C PHE A 275 -11.99 -8.90 -7.99
N ASP A 276 -13.19 -9.33 -8.39
CA ASP A 276 -13.95 -10.33 -7.62
C ASP A 276 -13.28 -11.71 -7.71
N GLU A 277 -12.81 -12.10 -8.89
CA GLU A 277 -12.08 -13.34 -9.12
C GLU A 277 -10.80 -13.42 -8.27
N GLY A 278 -9.99 -12.36 -8.29
CA GLY A 278 -8.76 -12.31 -7.51
C GLY A 278 -8.98 -12.36 -6.01
N ILE A 279 -10.01 -11.66 -5.52
CA ILE A 279 -10.39 -11.69 -4.10
C ILE A 279 -10.89 -13.09 -3.72
N ASP A 280 -11.71 -13.72 -4.54
CA ASP A 280 -12.15 -15.09 -4.28
C ASP A 280 -10.96 -16.03 -4.21
N ALA A 281 -10.11 -16.02 -5.24
CA ALA A 281 -8.97 -16.92 -5.35
C ALA A 281 -7.97 -16.79 -4.20
N VAL A 282 -7.75 -15.57 -3.67
CA VAL A 282 -6.72 -15.31 -2.65
C VAL A 282 -7.27 -15.24 -1.23
N LEU A 283 -8.46 -14.65 -1.03
CA LEU A 283 -8.96 -14.32 0.31
C LEU A 283 -10.19 -15.11 0.75
N ILE A 284 -11.00 -15.64 -0.19
CA ILE A 284 -12.24 -16.37 0.13
C ILE A 284 -12.00 -17.86 0.01
N SER A 285 -11.91 -18.37 -1.23
CA SER A 285 -11.72 -19.80 -1.55
C SER A 285 -10.29 -20.27 -1.36
N LYS A 286 -9.31 -19.37 -1.46
CA LYS A 286 -7.87 -19.58 -1.21
C LYS A 286 -7.24 -20.68 -2.08
N HIS A 287 -7.76 -20.89 -3.30
CA HIS A 287 -7.17 -21.83 -4.24
C HIS A 287 -5.94 -21.27 -4.99
N HIS A 288 -5.72 -19.95 -4.93
CA HIS A 288 -4.57 -19.22 -5.51
C HIS A 288 -4.35 -19.47 -7.02
N ASN A 289 -5.42 -19.74 -7.75
CA ASN A 289 -5.39 -19.96 -9.19
C ASN A 289 -6.53 -19.20 -9.87
N PRO A 290 -6.47 -17.85 -9.90
CA PRO A 290 -7.51 -17.02 -10.49
C PRO A 290 -7.54 -17.17 -12.02
N ASN A 291 -8.72 -17.00 -12.60
CA ASN A 291 -8.96 -17.02 -14.04
C ASN A 291 -9.09 -15.57 -14.58
N TRP A 292 -7.96 -14.99 -14.97
CA TRP A 292 -7.90 -13.59 -15.40
C TRP A 292 -8.50 -13.35 -16.80
N ASN A 293 -9.10 -12.17 -17.00
CA ASN A 293 -9.59 -11.73 -18.30
C ASN A 293 -9.15 -10.28 -18.62
N PRO A 294 -8.20 -10.07 -19.59
CA PRO A 294 -7.55 -11.07 -20.42
C PRO A 294 -6.58 -11.96 -19.63
N SER A 295 -6.30 -13.14 -20.13
CA SER A 295 -5.45 -14.14 -19.46
C SER A 295 -3.95 -13.88 -19.63
N SER A 296 -3.57 -13.00 -20.54
CA SER A 296 -2.17 -12.69 -20.84
C SER A 296 -1.94 -11.19 -21.04
N ILE A 297 -0.74 -10.74 -20.67
CA ILE A 297 -0.31 -9.33 -20.86
C ILE A 297 -0.21 -8.96 -22.35
N ILE A 298 0.04 -9.91 -23.24
CA ILE A 298 0.12 -9.65 -24.68
C ILE A 298 -1.24 -9.39 -25.33
N ASP A 299 -2.32 -9.78 -24.67
CA ASP A 299 -3.70 -9.56 -25.14
C ASP A 299 -4.26 -8.18 -24.74
N ILE A 300 -3.47 -7.37 -24.02
CA ILE A 300 -3.89 -6.05 -23.55
C ILE A 300 -3.49 -4.98 -24.58
N GLU A 301 -4.48 -4.25 -25.06
CA GLU A 301 -4.25 -3.08 -25.88
C GLU A 301 -4.08 -1.83 -25.02
N LEU A 302 -3.17 -0.93 -25.41
CA LEU A 302 -2.92 0.33 -24.68
C LEU A 302 -4.18 1.18 -24.51
N LYS A 303 -5.07 1.18 -25.52
CA LYS A 303 -6.36 1.89 -25.43
C LYS A 303 -7.26 1.38 -24.29
N ASP A 304 -7.18 0.10 -23.93
CA ASP A 304 -8.00 -0.45 -22.85
C ASP A 304 -7.43 -0.08 -21.48
N VAL A 305 -6.12 0.05 -21.39
CA VAL A 305 -5.46 0.62 -20.20
C VAL A 305 -5.81 2.09 -20.04
N ASP A 306 -5.76 2.88 -21.13
CA ASP A 306 -6.06 4.32 -21.08
C ASP A 306 -7.50 4.59 -20.68
N LYS A 307 -8.47 3.78 -21.12
CA LYS A 307 -9.89 3.86 -20.68
C LYS A 307 -10.05 3.72 -19.16
N LEU A 308 -9.18 2.96 -18.48
CA LEU A 308 -9.25 2.84 -17.01
C LEU A 308 -8.93 4.16 -16.30
N PHE A 309 -8.24 5.08 -16.96
CA PHE A 309 -7.92 6.41 -16.43
C PHE A 309 -8.91 7.49 -16.86
N GLU A 310 -9.88 7.18 -17.71
CA GLU A 310 -10.92 8.13 -18.09
C GLU A 310 -11.77 8.52 -16.88
N LEU A 311 -12.14 9.80 -16.81
CA LEU A 311 -12.98 10.32 -15.74
C LEU A 311 -14.37 9.71 -15.82
N ASN A 312 -14.85 9.18 -14.73
CA ASN A 312 -16.23 8.78 -14.56
C ASN A 312 -17.02 9.86 -13.78
N SER A 313 -18.31 9.63 -13.56
CA SER A 313 -19.17 10.57 -12.83
C SER A 313 -18.76 10.77 -11.36
N ASN A 314 -17.94 9.87 -10.83
CA ASN A 314 -17.45 9.90 -9.46
C ASN A 314 -16.03 10.45 -9.46
N THR A 315 -15.82 11.66 -8.98
CA THR A 315 -14.49 12.27 -8.85
C THR A 315 -14.19 12.53 -7.38
N LEU A 316 -12.95 12.29 -6.98
CA LEU A 316 -12.43 12.74 -5.70
C LEU A 316 -11.82 14.13 -5.91
N LYS A 317 -12.16 15.06 -5.02
CA LYS A 317 -11.52 16.38 -4.91
C LYS A 317 -11.01 16.52 -3.48
N LEU A 318 -9.71 16.62 -3.32
CA LEU A 318 -9.00 16.73 -2.04
C LEU A 318 -8.61 18.18 -1.72
#